data_b80fe826a51363ba5d405f850d3dfc03
#
_entry.id   b80fe826a51363ba5d405f850d3dfc03
#
_cell.length_a   1.000
_cell.length_b   1.000
_cell.length_c   1.000
_cell.angle_alpha   90.00
_cell.angle_beta   90.00
_cell.angle_gamma   90.00
#
_symmetry.space_group_name_H-M   'P 1'
#
loop_
_entity.id
_entity.type
_entity.pdbx_description
1 polymer ?
#
loop_
_entity_poly.entity_id
_entity_poly.type
_entity_poly.pdbx_seq_one_letter_code
_entity_poly.pdbx_strand_id
1 'polypeptide(L)'
;ISFSTDPIPNIHAIKDTTTSGLMLSSGYGGGTANMEYQALTGLSLSIFDDSLIIPFQQLVPNQKNPYAFNQIWNNRYGADGSDAVHPYYQSMYLRNVDYKKFGFSHLRTLDSTPSIKHKDTIDYSPYVSDEEAYKNIIDLIEKQKHPQFLQLSTMQNHMPYTNWYIDNEFVGADTSTGLSADEYQNLETYTKGLNLTDQATASFLDELNQIDKPITVIFYGDHLPSIYSTADQDTENHVALHETDYFIWSNSASASSGTKLDPSSTAYTSPNYFMSLAASHMNAKVSPYLALLTQLQEQIPAASRIATETGGISSGDTTYLDMSGNQISKKSLSK
;
A
#
# COMPACT_ATOMS: atom_id res chain seq x y z
N ILE A 1 5.85 -7.67 -18.95
CA ILE A 1 6.52 -8.78 -18.25
C ILE A 1 5.53 -9.91 -18.10
N SER A 2 5.94 -11.12 -18.42
CA SER A 2 5.09 -12.31 -18.35
C SER A 2 5.87 -13.52 -17.83
N PHE A 3 5.19 -14.35 -17.06
CA PHE A 3 5.73 -15.60 -16.50
C PHE A 3 4.97 -16.79 -17.01
N SER A 4 5.61 -17.95 -17.05
CA SER A 4 4.97 -19.25 -17.40
C SER A 4 3.98 -19.71 -16.31
N THR A 5 4.11 -19.20 -15.09
CA THR A 5 3.25 -19.49 -13.95
C THR A 5 2.89 -18.18 -13.25
N ASP A 6 1.63 -18.03 -12.84
CA ASP A 6 1.19 -16.85 -12.09
C ASP A 6 1.91 -16.78 -10.73
N PRO A 7 2.67 -15.72 -10.43
CA PRO A 7 3.38 -15.61 -9.16
C PRO A 7 2.50 -15.23 -7.97
N ILE A 8 1.29 -14.69 -8.19
CA ILE A 8 0.39 -14.20 -7.13
C ILE A 8 -1.05 -14.72 -7.28
N PRO A 9 -1.23 -16.05 -7.43
CA PRO A 9 -2.56 -16.64 -7.72
C PRO A 9 -3.57 -16.42 -6.60
N ASN A 10 -3.14 -16.37 -5.33
CA ASN A 10 -4.04 -16.15 -4.20
C ASN A 10 -4.55 -14.70 -4.15
N ILE A 11 -3.69 -13.72 -4.38
CA ILE A 11 -4.08 -12.31 -4.46
C ILE A 11 -5.07 -12.10 -5.61
N HIS A 12 -4.84 -12.71 -6.79
CA HIS A 12 -5.78 -12.67 -7.89
C HIS A 12 -7.15 -13.26 -7.51
N ALA A 13 -7.16 -14.44 -6.87
CA ALA A 13 -8.40 -15.06 -6.40
C ALA A 13 -9.13 -14.22 -5.34
N ILE A 14 -8.41 -13.56 -4.43
CA ILE A 14 -8.98 -12.64 -3.44
C ILE A 14 -9.61 -11.44 -4.16
N LYS A 15 -8.92 -10.83 -5.11
CA LYS A 15 -9.42 -9.69 -5.90
C LYS A 15 -10.69 -10.05 -6.68
N ASP A 16 -10.81 -11.28 -7.14
CA ASP A 16 -12.00 -11.76 -7.86
C ASP A 16 -13.24 -11.83 -6.99
N THR A 17 -13.09 -11.94 -5.68
CA THR A 17 -14.20 -12.17 -4.74
C THR A 17 -14.48 -11.00 -3.80
N THR A 18 -13.67 -9.94 -3.82
CA THR A 18 -13.82 -8.78 -2.93
C THR A 18 -13.66 -7.46 -3.69
N THR A 19 -13.88 -6.35 -3.00
CA THR A 19 -13.64 -5.00 -3.55
C THR A 19 -12.18 -4.84 -3.93
N SER A 20 -11.88 -4.55 -5.19
CA SER A 20 -10.50 -4.53 -5.70
C SER A 20 -10.35 -3.70 -6.96
N GLY A 21 -9.12 -3.47 -7.35
CA GLY A 21 -8.76 -2.75 -8.58
C GLY A 21 -7.26 -2.49 -8.68
N LEU A 22 -6.91 -1.44 -9.40
CA LEU A 22 -5.55 -0.91 -9.50
C LEU A 22 -5.45 0.42 -8.74
N MET A 23 -4.32 0.62 -8.07
CA MET A 23 -3.94 1.88 -7.45
C MET A 23 -2.90 2.59 -8.31
N LEU A 24 -3.15 3.86 -8.62
CA LEU A 24 -2.14 4.72 -9.23
C LEU A 24 -1.22 5.27 -8.14
N SER A 25 -0.02 4.74 -8.06
CA SER A 25 1.03 5.16 -7.15
C SER A 25 1.69 6.45 -7.61
N SER A 26 2.16 7.29 -6.70
CA SER A 26 3.10 8.38 -6.99
C SER A 26 4.56 7.96 -6.83
N GLY A 27 4.83 6.68 -6.60
CA GLY A 27 6.16 6.11 -6.43
C GLY A 27 6.52 5.12 -7.53
N TYR A 28 7.81 5.09 -7.87
CA TYR A 28 8.45 4.07 -8.69
C TYR A 28 9.87 3.87 -8.17
N GLY A 29 10.21 2.66 -7.74
CA GLY A 29 11.48 2.37 -7.09
C GLY A 29 11.67 3.02 -5.71
N GLY A 30 10.62 3.60 -5.16
CA GLY A 30 10.59 4.29 -3.88
C GLY A 30 9.36 5.16 -3.73
N GLY A 31 9.24 5.86 -2.59
CA GLY A 31 8.11 6.74 -2.33
C GLY A 31 7.07 6.17 -1.38
N THR A 32 7.34 5.07 -0.69
CA THR A 32 6.43 4.44 0.29
C THR A 32 5.80 5.45 1.24
N ALA A 33 6.60 6.38 1.80
CA ALA A 33 6.10 7.42 2.70
C ALA A 33 5.04 8.34 2.06
N ASN A 34 5.10 8.52 0.75
CA ASN A 34 4.11 9.31 0.02
C ASN A 34 2.77 8.57 -0.08
N MET A 35 2.81 7.24 -0.26
CA MET A 35 1.60 6.41 -0.22
C MET A 35 1.02 6.38 1.19
N GLU A 36 1.85 6.18 2.22
CA GLU A 36 1.42 6.22 3.62
C GLU A 36 0.75 7.56 3.97
N TYR A 37 1.36 8.68 3.58
CA TYR A 37 0.79 10.00 3.84
C TYR A 37 -0.59 10.16 3.21
N GLN A 38 -0.74 9.83 1.94
CA GLN A 38 -2.00 9.95 1.22
C GLN A 38 -3.08 9.02 1.80
N ALA A 39 -2.73 7.77 2.09
CA ALA A 39 -3.66 6.80 2.68
C ALA A 39 -4.10 7.20 4.10
N LEU A 40 -3.19 7.72 4.92
CA LEU A 40 -3.48 8.13 6.29
C LEU A 40 -4.27 9.43 6.38
N THR A 41 -4.08 10.36 5.44
CA THR A 41 -4.67 11.71 5.52
C THR A 41 -5.86 11.92 4.58
N GLY A 42 -5.95 11.18 3.49
CA GLY A 42 -6.89 11.42 2.40
C GLY A 42 -6.48 12.57 1.47
N LEU A 43 -5.29 13.12 1.65
CA LEU A 43 -4.79 14.24 0.85
C LEU A 43 -3.90 13.72 -0.28
N SER A 44 -4.32 13.93 -1.52
CA SER A 44 -3.47 13.64 -2.68
C SER A 44 -2.29 14.59 -2.75
N LEU A 45 -1.12 14.10 -3.16
CA LEU A 45 0.03 14.98 -3.43
C LEU A 45 -0.24 15.98 -4.57
N SER A 46 -1.18 15.67 -5.44
CA SER A 46 -1.56 16.53 -6.58
C SER A 46 -2.12 17.90 -6.20
N ILE A 47 -2.55 18.07 -4.93
CA ILE A 47 -3.11 19.36 -4.44
C ILE A 47 -2.05 20.29 -3.84
N PHE A 48 -0.81 19.82 -3.69
CA PHE A 48 0.29 20.60 -3.13
C PHE A 48 1.21 21.16 -4.22
N ASP A 49 1.99 22.14 -3.87
CA ASP A 49 3.07 22.66 -4.70
C ASP A 49 4.09 21.55 -5.02
N ASP A 50 4.69 21.60 -6.21
CA ASP A 50 5.64 20.58 -6.69
C ASP A 50 6.91 20.47 -5.84
N SER A 51 7.24 21.49 -5.06
CA SER A 51 8.35 21.47 -4.10
C SER A 51 8.11 20.53 -2.90
N LEU A 52 6.85 20.16 -2.63
CA LEU A 52 6.53 19.14 -1.62
C LEU A 52 6.72 17.75 -2.22
N ILE A 53 7.87 17.16 -1.98
CA ILE A 53 8.28 15.86 -2.55
C ILE A 53 7.97 14.72 -1.57
N ILE A 54 8.39 14.87 -0.31
CA ILE A 54 8.18 13.88 0.75
C ILE A 54 7.51 14.54 1.96
N PRO A 55 6.16 14.44 2.11
CA PRO A 55 5.44 15.04 3.22
C PRO A 55 5.98 14.66 4.61
N PHE A 56 6.43 13.42 4.79
CA PHE A 56 7.02 12.94 6.04
C PHE A 56 8.33 13.67 6.42
N GLN A 57 9.03 14.26 5.47
CA GLN A 57 10.25 15.01 5.74
C GLN A 57 10.04 16.52 5.72
N GLN A 58 9.12 17.00 4.88
CA GLN A 58 8.98 18.43 4.60
C GLN A 58 7.76 19.08 5.28
N LEU A 59 6.67 18.32 5.48
CA LEU A 59 5.40 18.87 5.95
C LEU A 59 5.05 18.42 7.36
N VAL A 60 4.89 17.12 7.60
CA VAL A 60 4.37 16.58 8.86
C VAL A 60 5.23 16.96 10.07
N PRO A 61 6.57 16.92 10.02
CA PRO A 61 7.42 17.33 11.14
C PRO A 61 7.20 18.78 11.57
N ASN A 62 6.76 19.64 10.64
CA ASN A 62 6.56 21.06 10.87
C ASN A 62 5.11 21.41 11.27
N GLN A 63 4.16 20.50 11.14
CA GLN A 63 2.77 20.69 11.56
C GLN A 63 2.64 20.51 13.07
N LYS A 64 1.79 21.31 13.71
CA LYS A 64 1.51 21.19 15.15
C LYS A 64 0.64 19.97 15.44
N ASN A 65 -0.45 19.83 14.70
CA ASN A 65 -1.45 18.77 14.86
C ASN A 65 -1.89 18.31 13.46
N PRO A 66 -1.09 17.48 12.76
CA PRO A 66 -1.51 16.94 11.49
C PRO A 66 -2.70 16.00 11.68
N TYR A 67 -3.68 16.08 10.78
CA TYR A 67 -4.81 15.15 10.77
C TYR A 67 -4.41 13.83 10.11
N ALA A 68 -4.90 12.73 10.68
CA ALA A 68 -4.87 11.40 10.05
C ALA A 68 -6.07 10.56 10.51
N PHE A 69 -6.50 9.62 9.70
CA PHE A 69 -7.72 8.83 9.94
C PHE A 69 -7.68 7.98 11.19
N ASN A 70 -6.52 7.52 11.64
CA ASN A 70 -6.37 6.78 12.91
C ASN A 70 -6.91 7.55 14.11
N GLN A 71 -6.94 8.89 14.04
CA GLN A 71 -7.47 9.73 15.11
C GLN A 71 -8.99 9.54 15.34
N ILE A 72 -9.73 8.99 14.37
CA ILE A 72 -11.14 8.61 14.55
C ILE A 72 -11.25 7.57 15.67
N TRP A 73 -10.36 6.57 15.68
CA TRP A 73 -10.31 5.54 16.73
C TRP A 73 -9.76 6.09 18.04
N ASN A 74 -8.71 6.90 17.98
CA ASN A 74 -8.14 7.54 19.17
C ASN A 74 -9.16 8.44 19.89
N ASN A 75 -9.97 9.17 19.16
CA ASN A 75 -11.02 10.01 19.74
C ASN A 75 -12.10 9.19 20.46
N ARG A 76 -12.32 7.96 20.05
CA ARG A 76 -13.33 7.09 20.65
C ARG A 76 -12.78 6.17 21.75
N TYR A 77 -11.55 5.67 21.58
CA TYR A 77 -10.96 4.62 22.42
C TYR A 77 -9.69 5.07 23.17
N GLY A 78 -9.31 6.32 23.06
CA GLY A 78 -8.13 6.87 23.72
C GLY A 78 -6.81 6.50 23.00
N ALA A 79 -5.72 6.56 23.74
CA ALA A 79 -4.39 6.35 23.20
C ALA A 79 -4.22 4.96 22.53
N ASP A 80 -4.91 3.93 23.00
CA ASP A 80 -4.83 2.58 22.44
C ASP A 80 -5.69 2.37 21.18
N GLY A 81 -6.33 3.42 20.66
CA GLY A 81 -7.20 3.36 19.49
C GLY A 81 -6.44 3.07 18.17
N SER A 82 -5.14 3.31 18.12
CA SER A 82 -4.34 3.02 16.92
C SER A 82 -2.92 2.59 17.26
N ASP A 83 -2.36 1.68 16.46
CA ASP A 83 -0.99 1.18 16.58
C ASP A 83 -0.40 0.99 15.17
N ALA A 84 0.91 1.03 15.03
CA ALA A 84 1.59 0.86 13.76
C ALA A 84 2.77 -0.12 13.87
N VAL A 85 2.99 -0.87 12.79
CA VAL A 85 4.07 -1.84 12.64
C VAL A 85 4.86 -1.54 11.38
N HIS A 86 6.18 -1.42 11.53
CA HIS A 86 7.11 -1.34 10.42
C HIS A 86 8.34 -2.21 10.74
N PRO A 87 8.49 -3.39 10.10
CA PRO A 87 9.54 -4.34 10.44
C PRO A 87 10.92 -3.92 9.90
N TYR A 88 11.30 -2.68 10.18
CA TYR A 88 12.58 -2.06 9.84
C TYR A 88 12.95 -1.03 10.92
N TYR A 89 13.82 -0.06 10.60
CA TYR A 89 14.24 0.98 11.55
C TYR A 89 13.26 2.15 11.60
N GLN A 90 12.92 2.60 12.81
CA GLN A 90 11.94 3.65 13.03
C GLN A 90 12.29 5.02 12.42
N SER A 91 13.58 5.28 12.19
CA SER A 91 14.06 6.55 11.64
C SER A 91 13.85 6.66 10.13
N MET A 92 13.57 5.55 9.42
CA MET A 92 13.33 5.58 7.99
C MET A 92 12.14 6.48 7.67
N TYR A 93 12.34 7.47 6.78
CA TYR A 93 11.39 8.53 6.45
C TYR A 93 10.89 9.36 7.65
N LEU A 94 11.61 9.41 8.76
CA LEU A 94 11.19 10.08 10.01
C LEU A 94 9.90 9.53 10.63
N ARG A 95 9.56 8.26 10.37
CA ARG A 95 8.33 7.64 10.89
C ARG A 95 8.19 7.75 12.40
N ASN A 96 9.29 7.68 13.16
CA ASN A 96 9.30 7.86 14.61
C ASN A 96 8.80 9.26 15.05
N VAL A 97 8.93 10.27 14.21
CA VAL A 97 8.40 11.61 14.43
C VAL A 97 6.95 11.70 13.98
N ASP A 98 6.70 11.26 12.73
CA ASP A 98 5.42 11.51 12.05
C ASP A 98 4.28 10.66 12.61
N TYR A 99 4.51 9.39 12.89
CA TYR A 99 3.48 8.54 13.48
C TYR A 99 3.09 8.99 14.88
N LYS A 100 4.04 9.51 15.66
CA LYS A 100 3.74 10.16 16.93
C LYS A 100 2.88 11.41 16.74
N LYS A 101 3.17 12.24 15.73
CA LYS A 101 2.36 13.43 15.42
C LYS A 101 0.98 13.10 14.92
N PHE A 102 0.81 12.01 14.16
CA PHE A 102 -0.50 11.47 13.78
C PHE A 102 -1.27 10.86 14.95
N GLY A 103 -0.62 10.68 16.10
CA GLY A 103 -1.28 10.19 17.32
C GLY A 103 -1.34 8.67 17.44
N PHE A 104 -0.52 7.93 16.70
CA PHE A 104 -0.38 6.50 16.95
C PHE A 104 0.19 6.25 18.35
N SER A 105 -0.35 5.26 19.07
CA SER A 105 0.12 4.91 20.42
C SER A 105 1.55 4.43 20.40
N HIS A 106 1.86 3.58 19.43
CA HIS A 106 3.19 3.04 19.21
C HIS A 106 3.45 2.94 17.70
N LEU A 107 4.72 3.10 17.35
CA LEU A 107 5.31 2.61 16.12
C LEU A 107 6.25 1.47 16.51
N ARG A 108 5.88 0.22 16.20
CA ARG A 108 6.65 -0.99 16.51
C ARG A 108 7.56 -1.32 15.35
N THR A 109 8.84 -1.30 15.64
CA THR A 109 9.93 -1.50 14.66
C THR A 109 10.98 -2.46 15.24
N LEU A 110 12.08 -2.68 14.51
CA LEU A 110 13.21 -3.46 15.01
C LEU A 110 13.91 -2.81 16.21
N ASP A 111 13.91 -1.47 16.28
CA ASP A 111 14.67 -0.66 17.24
C ASP A 111 13.79 0.26 18.12
N SER A 112 12.47 0.15 18.06
CA SER A 112 11.55 0.90 18.92
C SER A 112 11.31 0.25 20.28
N THR A 113 10.65 0.99 21.18
CA THR A 113 10.14 0.48 22.45
C THR A 113 8.65 0.80 22.59
N PRO A 114 7.75 -0.18 22.57
CA PRO A 114 8.00 -1.61 22.34
C PRO A 114 8.44 -1.91 20.90
N SER A 115 9.24 -2.95 20.72
CA SER A 115 9.65 -3.44 19.40
C SER A 115 8.68 -4.50 18.86
N ILE A 116 8.85 -4.87 17.58
CA ILE A 116 8.20 -6.06 17.01
C ILE A 116 8.74 -7.32 17.70
N LYS A 117 7.90 -8.36 17.75
CA LYS A 117 8.25 -9.66 18.31
C LYS A 117 8.67 -10.67 17.26
N HIS A 118 7.86 -10.76 16.20
CA HIS A 118 8.08 -11.65 15.07
C HIS A 118 8.93 -10.93 14.04
N LYS A 119 10.11 -11.47 13.73
CA LYS A 119 11.13 -10.76 12.95
C LYS A 119 12.05 -11.66 12.15
N ASP A 120 11.67 -12.92 11.93
CA ASP A 120 12.48 -13.84 11.15
C ASP A 120 12.52 -13.43 9.67
N THR A 121 13.64 -13.75 9.05
CA THR A 121 13.90 -13.50 7.63
C THR A 121 13.81 -14.81 6.85
N ILE A 122 13.70 -14.75 5.52
CA ILE A 122 13.70 -15.94 4.66
C ILE A 122 15.08 -16.07 4.00
N ASP A 123 15.72 -17.22 4.17
CA ASP A 123 17.02 -17.55 3.58
C ASP A 123 18.07 -16.46 3.78
N TYR A 124 18.54 -15.85 2.70
CA TYR A 124 19.54 -14.76 2.73
C TYR A 124 18.91 -13.36 2.63
N SER A 125 17.58 -13.23 2.66
CA SER A 125 16.94 -11.92 2.64
C SER A 125 17.35 -11.13 3.88
N PRO A 126 17.72 -9.84 3.74
CA PRO A 126 18.03 -8.98 4.88
C PRO A 126 16.78 -8.45 5.58
N TYR A 127 15.59 -8.72 5.06
CA TYR A 127 14.34 -8.15 5.52
C TYR A 127 13.47 -9.17 6.25
N VAL A 128 12.76 -8.69 7.27
CA VAL A 128 11.74 -9.46 7.96
C VAL A 128 10.66 -9.87 6.96
N SER A 129 10.24 -11.14 7.02
CA SER A 129 9.22 -11.66 6.12
C SER A 129 7.84 -11.04 6.35
N ASP A 130 7.01 -11.03 5.31
CA ASP A 130 5.63 -10.56 5.43
C ASP A 130 4.82 -11.46 6.36
N GLU A 131 5.09 -12.77 6.39
CA GLU A 131 4.50 -13.69 7.37
C GLU A 131 4.75 -13.22 8.82
N GLU A 132 5.98 -12.88 9.15
CA GLU A 132 6.34 -12.37 10.48
C GLU A 132 5.73 -10.99 10.75
N ALA A 133 5.67 -10.14 9.74
CA ALA A 133 5.00 -8.85 9.85
C ALA A 133 3.50 -9.01 10.17
N TYR A 134 2.82 -9.95 9.52
CA TYR A 134 1.41 -10.28 9.78
C TYR A 134 1.19 -10.87 11.18
N LYS A 135 2.07 -11.75 11.68
CA LYS A 135 1.99 -12.26 13.06
C LYS A 135 2.02 -11.13 14.09
N ASN A 136 2.81 -10.08 13.87
CA ASN A 136 2.79 -8.91 14.77
C ASN A 136 1.43 -8.20 14.76
N ILE A 137 0.74 -8.14 13.63
CA ILE A 137 -0.61 -7.57 13.53
C ILE A 137 -1.64 -8.46 14.25
N ILE A 138 -1.58 -9.78 14.06
CA ILE A 138 -2.46 -10.73 14.75
C ILE A 138 -2.34 -10.59 16.26
N ASP A 139 -1.11 -10.55 16.81
CA ASP A 139 -0.85 -10.32 18.23
C ASP A 139 -1.55 -9.04 18.76
N LEU A 140 -1.55 -7.96 17.97
CA LEU A 140 -2.21 -6.71 18.35
C LEU A 140 -3.74 -6.84 18.35
N ILE A 141 -4.30 -7.48 17.33
CA ILE A 141 -5.75 -7.72 17.20
C ILE A 141 -6.25 -8.58 18.36
N GLU A 142 -5.55 -9.66 18.68
CA GLU A 142 -5.96 -10.59 19.75
C GLU A 142 -5.89 -9.93 21.13
N LYS A 143 -4.87 -9.14 21.38
CA LYS A 143 -4.64 -8.48 22.67
C LYS A 143 -5.70 -7.43 23.00
N GLN A 144 -6.22 -6.71 22.02
CA GLN A 144 -7.13 -5.60 22.26
C GLN A 144 -8.58 -6.04 22.37
N LYS A 145 -9.31 -5.36 23.28
CA LYS A 145 -10.73 -5.61 23.54
C LYS A 145 -11.68 -4.64 22.83
N HIS A 146 -11.15 -3.57 22.26
CA HIS A 146 -11.91 -2.55 21.53
C HIS A 146 -11.41 -2.44 20.09
N PRO A 147 -12.20 -1.86 19.17
CA PRO A 147 -11.77 -1.60 17.80
C PRO A 147 -10.50 -0.74 17.72
N GLN A 148 -9.64 -1.06 16.78
CA GLN A 148 -8.38 -0.38 16.53
C GLN A 148 -8.21 -0.03 15.05
N PHE A 149 -7.44 1.02 14.79
CA PHE A 149 -6.81 1.26 13.50
C PHE A 149 -5.37 0.74 13.57
N LEU A 150 -5.03 -0.19 12.70
CA LEU A 150 -3.68 -0.75 12.60
C LEU A 150 -3.08 -0.41 11.23
N GLN A 151 -1.88 0.14 11.25
CA GLN A 151 -1.10 0.42 10.05
C GLN A 151 0.09 -0.54 9.98
N LEU A 152 0.26 -1.21 8.85
CA LEU A 152 1.41 -2.05 8.57
C LEU A 152 2.09 -1.59 7.29
N SER A 153 3.41 -1.41 7.33
CA SER A 153 4.26 -1.16 6.18
C SER A 153 5.37 -2.20 6.18
N THR A 154 5.32 -3.17 5.28
CA THR A 154 6.26 -4.32 5.24
C THR A 154 7.57 -3.98 4.52
N MET A 155 8.53 -4.92 4.52
CA MET A 155 9.86 -4.72 3.94
C MET A 155 10.35 -5.89 3.08
N GLN A 156 9.68 -7.04 3.07
CA GLN A 156 10.17 -8.27 2.43
C GLN A 156 10.61 -8.04 0.98
N ASN A 157 9.84 -7.27 0.23
CA ASN A 157 10.06 -7.06 -1.20
C ASN A 157 10.83 -5.76 -1.52
N HIS A 158 11.55 -5.19 -0.54
CA HIS A 158 12.38 -4.01 -0.74
C HIS A 158 13.71 -4.36 -1.43
N MET A 159 14.21 -3.50 -2.32
CA MET A 159 15.51 -3.68 -2.96
C MET A 159 16.68 -3.71 -1.95
N PRO A 160 17.88 -4.20 -2.34
CA PRO A 160 18.30 -4.76 -3.62
C PRO A 160 17.86 -6.22 -3.77
N TYR A 161 17.78 -6.71 -5.03
CA TYR A 161 17.35 -8.08 -5.33
C TYR A 161 18.56 -8.94 -5.72
N THR A 162 19.26 -9.50 -4.72
CA THR A 162 20.56 -10.16 -4.92
C THR A 162 20.49 -11.69 -4.75
N ASN A 163 19.48 -12.32 -5.34
CA ASN A 163 19.31 -13.78 -5.32
C ASN A 163 19.25 -14.35 -3.89
N TRP A 164 18.33 -13.83 -3.08
CA TRP A 164 18.20 -14.18 -1.66
C TRP A 164 17.66 -15.58 -1.37
N TYR A 165 16.83 -16.11 -2.29
CA TYR A 165 16.03 -17.31 -2.03
C TYR A 165 16.73 -18.56 -2.57
N ILE A 166 16.87 -19.58 -1.71
CA ILE A 166 17.55 -20.85 -2.05
C ILE A 166 16.75 -21.62 -3.09
N ASP A 167 15.44 -21.76 -2.86
CA ASP A 167 14.51 -22.45 -3.76
C ASP A 167 13.65 -21.43 -4.50
N ASN A 168 14.13 -21.00 -5.67
CA ASN A 168 13.41 -20.02 -6.50
C ASN A 168 12.97 -20.67 -7.82
N GLU A 169 11.69 -21.06 -7.89
CA GLU A 169 11.04 -21.67 -9.07
C GLU A 169 10.85 -20.67 -10.22
N PHE A 170 11.07 -19.37 -10.00
CA PHE A 170 10.95 -18.33 -11.03
C PHE A 170 12.25 -18.08 -11.79
N VAL A 171 13.33 -18.76 -11.44
CA VAL A 171 14.58 -18.69 -12.21
C VAL A 171 14.33 -19.25 -13.62
N GLY A 172 14.52 -18.42 -14.63
CA GLY A 172 14.24 -18.78 -16.03
C GLY A 172 12.75 -18.93 -16.38
N ALA A 173 11.83 -18.59 -15.48
CA ALA A 173 10.39 -18.68 -15.72
C ALA A 173 9.80 -17.46 -16.45
N ASP A 174 10.55 -16.38 -16.53
CA ASP A 174 10.18 -15.17 -17.28
C ASP A 174 10.18 -15.47 -18.78
N THR A 175 9.05 -15.18 -19.41
CA THR A 175 8.85 -15.32 -20.86
C THR A 175 8.92 -13.98 -21.60
N SER A 176 9.21 -12.91 -20.91
CA SER A 176 9.39 -11.57 -21.50
C SER A 176 10.62 -11.53 -22.42
N THR A 177 10.62 -10.63 -23.36
CA THR A 177 11.72 -10.42 -24.29
C THR A 177 12.27 -9.00 -24.16
N GLY A 178 13.57 -8.83 -24.46
CA GLY A 178 14.19 -7.51 -24.53
C GLY A 178 14.71 -6.95 -23.20
N LEU A 179 14.71 -7.74 -22.12
CA LEU A 179 15.30 -7.35 -20.84
C LEU A 179 16.81 -7.62 -20.84
N SER A 180 17.57 -6.85 -20.05
CA SER A 180 18.98 -7.11 -19.75
C SER A 180 19.14 -8.30 -18.79
N ALA A 181 20.35 -8.86 -18.68
CA ALA A 181 20.63 -9.94 -17.75
C ALA A 181 20.40 -9.53 -16.28
N ASP A 182 20.71 -8.29 -15.93
CA ASP A 182 20.50 -7.75 -14.57
C ASP A 182 19.00 -7.58 -14.28
N GLU A 183 18.21 -7.15 -15.26
CA GLU A 183 16.76 -7.06 -15.12
C GLU A 183 16.15 -8.44 -14.87
N TYR A 184 16.56 -9.47 -15.63
CA TYR A 184 16.09 -10.85 -15.39
C TYR A 184 16.43 -11.32 -13.99
N GLN A 185 17.66 -11.15 -13.52
CA GLN A 185 18.08 -11.59 -12.20
C GLN A 185 17.31 -10.89 -11.09
N ASN A 186 17.15 -9.58 -11.18
CA ASN A 186 16.39 -8.79 -10.20
C ASN A 186 14.92 -9.21 -10.20
N LEU A 187 14.36 -9.41 -11.39
CA LEU A 187 12.96 -9.81 -11.57
C LEU A 187 12.67 -11.18 -10.97
N GLU A 188 13.55 -12.18 -11.19
CA GLU A 188 13.42 -13.52 -10.62
C GLU A 188 13.38 -13.49 -9.08
N THR A 189 14.27 -12.71 -8.46
CA THR A 189 14.30 -12.54 -7.00
C THR A 189 13.06 -11.82 -6.49
N TYR A 190 12.67 -10.72 -7.14
CA TYR A 190 11.48 -9.97 -6.77
C TYR A 190 10.21 -10.80 -6.90
N THR A 191 10.08 -11.56 -7.99
CA THR A 191 8.93 -12.41 -8.25
C THR A 191 8.79 -13.52 -7.22
N LYS A 192 9.90 -14.14 -6.79
CA LYS A 192 9.87 -15.10 -5.68
C LYS A 192 9.41 -14.43 -4.38
N GLY A 193 9.89 -13.24 -4.09
CA GLY A 193 9.43 -12.45 -2.94
C GLY A 193 7.93 -12.18 -2.99
N LEU A 194 7.39 -11.79 -4.14
CA LEU A 194 5.94 -11.60 -4.34
C LEU A 194 5.15 -12.89 -4.15
N ASN A 195 5.66 -14.03 -4.62
CA ASN A 195 5.01 -15.32 -4.42
C ASN A 195 4.95 -15.71 -2.94
N LEU A 196 6.01 -15.44 -2.19
CA LEU A 196 6.02 -15.65 -0.72
C LEU A 196 5.04 -14.71 -0.01
N THR A 197 4.95 -13.45 -0.44
CA THR A 197 3.94 -12.50 0.05
C THR A 197 2.52 -12.96 -0.26
N ASP A 198 2.29 -13.49 -1.45
CA ASP A 198 0.99 -14.03 -1.89
C ASP A 198 0.50 -15.16 -0.97
N GLN A 199 1.40 -16.12 -0.69
CA GLN A 199 1.10 -17.23 0.23
C GLN A 199 0.88 -16.75 1.66
N ALA A 200 1.75 -15.86 2.16
CA ALA A 200 1.63 -15.28 3.49
C ALA A 200 0.34 -14.46 3.65
N THR A 201 -0.07 -13.71 2.61
CA THR A 201 -1.31 -12.93 2.61
C THR A 201 -2.54 -13.83 2.67
N ALA A 202 -2.58 -14.91 1.88
CA ALA A 202 -3.68 -15.88 1.94
C ALA A 202 -3.81 -16.48 3.34
N SER A 203 -2.71 -16.96 3.92
CA SER A 203 -2.67 -17.51 5.28
C SER A 203 -3.10 -16.48 6.33
N PHE A 204 -2.66 -15.24 6.21
CA PHE A 204 -3.04 -14.15 7.10
C PHE A 204 -4.55 -13.88 7.07
N LEU A 205 -5.16 -13.81 5.89
CA LEU A 205 -6.62 -13.62 5.79
C LEU A 205 -7.40 -14.82 6.34
N ASP A 206 -6.90 -16.03 6.15
CA ASP A 206 -7.49 -17.25 6.72
C ASP A 206 -7.43 -17.22 8.27
N GLU A 207 -6.31 -16.78 8.86
CA GLU A 207 -6.19 -16.60 10.30
C GLU A 207 -7.12 -15.51 10.82
N LEU A 208 -7.19 -14.35 10.15
CA LEU A 208 -8.12 -13.27 10.50
C LEU A 208 -9.58 -13.74 10.43
N ASN A 209 -9.88 -14.67 9.54
CA ASN A 209 -11.24 -15.22 9.39
C ASN A 209 -11.66 -16.13 10.55
N GLN A 210 -10.69 -16.62 11.35
CA GLN A 210 -10.96 -17.39 12.59
C GLN A 210 -11.18 -16.50 13.80
N ILE A 211 -10.86 -15.21 13.72
CA ILE A 211 -10.99 -14.27 14.84
C ILE A 211 -12.44 -13.76 14.91
N ASP A 212 -13.10 -13.97 16.05
CA ASP A 212 -14.47 -13.50 16.31
C ASP A 212 -14.50 -12.00 16.69
N LYS A 213 -13.96 -11.18 15.81
CA LYS A 213 -14.00 -9.71 15.84
C LYS A 213 -14.15 -9.20 14.41
N PRO A 214 -15.00 -8.18 14.15
CA PRO A 214 -15.08 -7.58 12.83
C PRO A 214 -13.75 -6.97 12.40
N ILE A 215 -13.21 -7.44 11.29
CA ILE A 215 -11.93 -6.98 10.74
C ILE A 215 -12.13 -6.64 9.26
N THR A 216 -11.66 -5.47 8.86
CA THR A 216 -11.57 -5.06 7.46
C THR A 216 -10.12 -4.71 7.15
N VAL A 217 -9.60 -5.27 6.08
CA VAL A 217 -8.22 -5.09 5.59
C VAL A 217 -8.25 -4.27 4.30
N ILE A 218 -7.43 -3.24 4.24
CA ILE A 218 -7.04 -2.56 3.00
C ILE A 218 -5.63 -3.05 2.68
N PHE A 219 -5.48 -3.77 1.60
CA PHE A 219 -4.19 -4.25 1.09
C PHE A 219 -3.84 -3.51 -0.20
N TYR A 220 -2.60 -3.08 -0.34
CA TYR A 220 -2.10 -2.49 -1.57
C TYR A 220 -0.58 -2.65 -1.69
N GLY A 221 -0.10 -2.80 -2.92
CA GLY A 221 1.30 -2.57 -3.24
C GLY A 221 1.56 -1.06 -3.26
N ASP A 222 2.59 -0.59 -2.58
CA ASP A 222 2.87 0.85 -2.48
C ASP A 222 3.45 1.43 -3.79
N HIS A 223 4.37 0.72 -4.44
CA HIS A 223 4.95 1.06 -5.73
C HIS A 223 5.65 -0.15 -6.36
N LEU A 224 5.91 -0.11 -7.67
CA LEU A 224 6.78 -1.07 -8.33
C LEU A 224 8.26 -0.76 -8.02
N PRO A 225 9.14 -1.78 -8.04
CA PRO A 225 10.57 -1.59 -7.92
C PRO A 225 11.17 -1.00 -9.21
N SER A 226 12.25 -0.25 -9.09
CA SER A 226 12.96 0.35 -10.25
C SER A 226 13.89 -0.65 -10.97
N ILE A 227 13.37 -1.84 -11.27
CA ILE A 227 14.12 -2.89 -11.98
C ILE A 227 13.76 -2.98 -13.47
N TYR A 228 12.84 -2.17 -13.94
CA TYR A 228 12.31 -2.19 -15.31
C TYR A 228 12.94 -1.10 -16.17
N SER A 229 14.28 -0.99 -16.17
CA SER A 229 15.00 0.10 -16.82
C SER A 229 14.74 0.19 -18.33
N THR A 230 14.52 -0.95 -18.99
CA THR A 230 14.17 -1.00 -20.41
C THR A 230 12.78 -0.44 -20.69
N ALA A 231 11.79 -0.79 -19.86
CA ALA A 231 10.42 -0.29 -20.00
C ALA A 231 10.30 1.19 -19.61
N ASP A 232 11.09 1.65 -18.65
CA ASP A 232 11.10 3.04 -18.14
C ASP A 232 11.64 4.05 -19.15
N GLN A 233 12.35 3.60 -20.17
CA GLN A 233 12.79 4.46 -21.28
C GLN A 233 11.64 4.90 -22.20
N ASP A 234 10.51 4.19 -22.18
CA ASP A 234 9.34 4.51 -22.98
C ASP A 234 8.29 5.20 -22.11
N THR A 235 8.00 6.46 -22.40
CA THR A 235 7.00 7.27 -21.68
C THR A 235 5.58 6.70 -21.74
N GLU A 236 5.27 5.87 -22.75
CA GLU A 236 3.97 5.18 -22.83
C GLU A 236 3.78 4.18 -21.69
N ASN A 237 4.86 3.70 -21.07
CA ASN A 237 4.81 2.79 -19.93
C ASN A 237 4.65 3.50 -18.56
N HIS A 238 4.78 4.82 -18.50
CA HIS A 238 4.82 5.53 -17.20
C HIS A 238 3.60 5.28 -16.33
N VAL A 239 2.39 5.19 -16.89
CA VAL A 239 1.19 4.86 -16.13
C VAL A 239 1.31 3.43 -15.60
N ALA A 240 1.61 2.45 -16.45
CA ALA A 240 1.71 1.04 -16.08
C ALA A 240 2.80 0.79 -15.01
N LEU A 241 3.92 1.54 -15.05
CA LEU A 241 4.99 1.46 -14.05
C LEU A 241 4.60 2.06 -12.69
N HIS A 242 3.47 2.77 -12.62
CA HIS A 242 2.91 3.32 -11.38
C HIS A 242 1.63 2.63 -10.96
N GLU A 243 1.23 1.53 -11.59
CA GLU A 243 0.05 0.75 -11.23
C GLU A 243 0.42 -0.39 -10.30
N THR A 244 -0.31 -0.51 -9.20
CA THR A 244 -0.19 -1.61 -8.23
C THR A 244 -1.56 -2.18 -7.91
N ASP A 245 -1.58 -3.43 -7.47
CA ASP A 245 -2.81 -4.09 -7.04
C ASP A 245 -3.27 -3.59 -5.67
N TYR A 246 -4.59 -3.49 -5.49
CA TYR A 246 -5.21 -3.33 -4.19
C TYR A 246 -6.47 -4.17 -4.04
N PHE A 247 -6.82 -4.48 -2.79
CA PHE A 247 -8.13 -4.99 -2.43
C PHE A 247 -8.57 -4.51 -1.04
N ILE A 248 -9.89 -4.56 -0.79
CA ILE A 248 -10.51 -4.33 0.51
C ILE A 248 -11.34 -5.55 0.86
N TRP A 249 -10.96 -6.22 1.94
CA TRP A 249 -11.53 -7.49 2.37
C TRP A 249 -12.04 -7.40 3.81
N SER A 250 -13.10 -8.12 4.12
CA SER A 250 -13.66 -8.22 5.48
C SER A 250 -13.84 -9.69 5.88
N ASN A 251 -13.47 -10.01 7.13
CA ASN A 251 -13.60 -11.37 7.67
C ASN A 251 -15.06 -11.77 7.93
N SER A 252 -15.27 -13.06 8.23
CA SER A 252 -16.60 -13.64 8.46
C SER A 252 -17.37 -13.03 9.65
N ALA A 253 -16.68 -12.45 10.64
CA ALA A 253 -17.30 -11.76 11.77
C ALA A 253 -17.79 -10.34 11.42
N SER A 254 -17.42 -9.81 10.28
CA SER A 254 -17.80 -8.47 9.82
C SER A 254 -19.16 -8.49 9.11
N ALA A 255 -19.97 -7.45 9.32
CA ALA A 255 -21.20 -7.25 8.56
C ALA A 255 -20.96 -7.04 7.06
N SER A 256 -19.75 -6.62 6.67
CA SER A 256 -19.29 -6.46 5.28
C SER A 256 -18.57 -7.69 4.70
N SER A 257 -18.65 -8.83 5.39
CA SER A 257 -18.10 -10.09 4.85
C SER A 257 -18.72 -10.42 3.48
N GLY A 258 -17.87 -10.78 2.51
CA GLY A 258 -18.30 -11.10 1.15
C GLY A 258 -18.70 -9.88 0.30
N THR A 259 -18.53 -8.66 0.80
CA THR A 259 -18.79 -7.45 0.01
C THR A 259 -17.80 -7.33 -1.15
N LYS A 260 -18.33 -7.11 -2.34
CA LYS A 260 -17.61 -6.72 -3.54
C LYS A 260 -18.33 -5.55 -4.18
N LEU A 261 -17.76 -4.37 -4.10
CA LEU A 261 -18.28 -3.19 -4.79
C LEU A 261 -18.13 -3.34 -6.30
N ASP A 262 -19.00 -2.67 -7.04
CA ASP A 262 -18.98 -2.71 -8.50
C ASP A 262 -17.67 -2.11 -9.05
N PRO A 263 -17.00 -2.75 -10.01
CA PRO A 263 -15.78 -2.24 -10.64
C PRO A 263 -15.93 -0.84 -11.25
N SER A 264 -17.14 -0.43 -11.62
CA SER A 264 -17.40 0.95 -12.08
C SER A 264 -17.08 2.03 -11.03
N SER A 265 -16.89 1.62 -9.77
CA SER A 265 -16.51 2.52 -8.66
C SER A 265 -15.16 2.17 -8.01
N THR A 266 -14.51 1.08 -8.43
CA THR A 266 -13.32 0.58 -7.75
C THR A 266 -12.17 0.19 -8.68
N ALA A 267 -12.39 0.10 -10.00
CA ALA A 267 -11.38 -0.40 -10.93
C ALA A 267 -10.07 0.38 -10.88
N TYR A 268 -10.15 1.70 -10.66
CA TYR A 268 -8.99 2.56 -10.43
C TYR A 268 -9.17 3.43 -9.18
N THR A 269 -8.08 3.62 -8.44
CA THR A 269 -8.03 4.53 -7.29
C THR A 269 -6.64 5.14 -7.12
N SER A 270 -6.50 6.10 -6.21
CA SER A 270 -5.23 6.55 -5.65
C SER A 270 -5.28 6.46 -4.12
N PRO A 271 -4.12 6.46 -3.41
CA PRO A 271 -4.08 6.12 -1.98
C PRO A 271 -4.97 6.99 -1.10
N ASN A 272 -5.17 8.26 -1.48
CA ASN A 272 -6.00 9.21 -0.74
C ASN A 272 -7.49 8.82 -0.65
N TYR A 273 -7.97 7.87 -1.47
CA TYR A 273 -9.35 7.40 -1.45
C TYR A 273 -9.56 6.09 -0.66
N PHE A 274 -8.52 5.43 -0.19
CA PHE A 274 -8.67 4.12 0.46
C PHE A 274 -9.64 4.12 1.63
N MET A 275 -9.62 5.15 2.48
CA MET A 275 -10.53 5.21 3.63
C MET A 275 -11.99 5.46 3.22
N SER A 276 -12.25 6.23 2.17
CA SER A 276 -13.61 6.39 1.64
C SER A 276 -14.12 5.14 0.94
N LEU A 277 -13.26 4.43 0.20
CA LEU A 277 -13.57 3.12 -0.37
C LEU A 277 -13.86 2.06 0.70
N ALA A 278 -13.05 2.00 1.75
CA ALA A 278 -13.28 1.10 2.88
C ALA A 278 -14.60 1.42 3.60
N ALA A 279 -14.92 2.70 3.79
CA ALA A 279 -16.19 3.10 4.35
C ALA A 279 -17.39 2.67 3.47
N SER A 280 -17.27 2.79 2.15
CA SER A 280 -18.26 2.31 1.19
C SER A 280 -18.39 0.78 1.22
N HIS A 281 -17.26 0.05 1.26
CA HIS A 281 -17.21 -1.40 1.38
C HIS A 281 -17.92 -1.89 2.67
N MET A 282 -17.70 -1.20 3.78
CA MET A 282 -18.34 -1.50 5.07
C MET A 282 -19.77 -0.97 5.21
N ASN A 283 -20.29 -0.23 4.24
CA ASN A 283 -21.53 0.54 4.35
C ASN A 283 -21.58 1.39 5.64
N ALA A 284 -20.49 2.04 5.96
CA ALA A 284 -20.31 2.77 7.20
C ALA A 284 -20.82 4.21 7.11
N LYS A 285 -21.29 4.77 8.21
CA LYS A 285 -21.54 6.21 8.33
C LYS A 285 -20.22 6.96 8.26
N VAL A 286 -20.18 8.00 7.44
CA VAL A 286 -18.98 8.77 7.16
C VAL A 286 -19.04 10.20 7.67
N SER A 287 -17.87 10.79 7.94
CA SER A 287 -17.73 12.22 8.17
C SER A 287 -17.96 13.01 6.86
N PRO A 288 -18.25 14.32 6.93
CA PRO A 288 -18.31 15.16 5.74
C PRO A 288 -17.04 15.08 4.86
N TYR A 289 -15.87 14.90 5.49
CA TYR A 289 -14.61 14.76 4.78
C TYR A 289 -14.55 13.45 3.96
N LEU A 290 -14.92 12.32 4.55
CA LEU A 290 -14.98 11.06 3.81
C LEU A 290 -16.04 11.08 2.70
N ALA A 291 -17.19 11.73 2.94
CA ALA A 291 -18.21 11.92 1.91
C ALA A 291 -17.69 12.77 0.75
N LEU A 292 -16.93 13.83 1.04
CA LEU A 292 -16.26 14.62 0.00
C LEU A 292 -15.27 13.79 -0.82
N LEU A 293 -14.47 12.94 -0.18
CA LEU A 293 -13.54 12.06 -0.89
C LEU A 293 -14.27 11.07 -1.81
N THR A 294 -15.40 10.51 -1.36
CA THR A 294 -16.24 9.65 -2.20
C THR A 294 -16.73 10.39 -3.44
N GLN A 295 -17.27 11.61 -3.27
CA GLN A 295 -17.74 12.42 -4.41
C GLN A 295 -16.62 12.83 -5.37
N LEU A 296 -15.44 13.12 -4.84
CA LEU A 296 -14.27 13.44 -5.67
C LEU A 296 -13.81 12.22 -6.48
N GLN A 297 -13.82 11.03 -5.87
CA GLN A 297 -13.45 9.80 -6.56
C GLN A 297 -14.40 9.45 -7.71
N GLU A 298 -15.69 9.76 -7.60
CA GLU A 298 -16.65 9.58 -8.70
C GLU A 298 -16.28 10.41 -9.94
N GLN A 299 -15.61 11.54 -9.77
CA GLN A 299 -15.20 12.44 -10.86
C GLN A 299 -13.76 12.26 -11.29
N ILE A 300 -12.87 11.98 -10.32
CA ILE A 300 -11.45 11.80 -10.50
C ILE A 300 -11.05 10.52 -9.75
N PRO A 301 -11.25 9.35 -10.36
CA PRO A 301 -10.98 8.07 -9.71
C PRO A 301 -9.55 7.90 -9.20
N ALA A 302 -8.57 8.38 -9.97
CA ALA A 302 -7.18 8.37 -9.54
C ALA A 302 -6.45 9.65 -9.95
N ALA A 303 -5.61 10.15 -9.05
CA ALA A 303 -4.75 11.29 -9.30
C ALA A 303 -3.37 11.05 -8.68
N SER A 304 -2.32 11.18 -9.46
CA SER A 304 -0.96 11.00 -8.97
C SER A 304 0.03 11.91 -9.67
N ARG A 305 1.06 12.34 -8.94
CA ARG A 305 2.27 12.88 -9.53
C ARG A 305 3.12 11.70 -9.98
N ILE A 306 3.17 11.46 -11.30
CA ILE A 306 4.02 10.45 -11.89
C ILE A 306 5.37 11.08 -12.18
N ALA A 307 6.44 10.44 -11.71
CA ALA A 307 7.81 10.84 -12.01
C ALA A 307 8.08 10.73 -13.50
N THR A 308 8.61 11.81 -14.09
CA THR A 308 9.00 11.84 -15.50
C THR A 308 10.48 11.51 -15.72
N GLU A 309 11.26 11.29 -14.66
CA GLU A 309 12.67 10.97 -14.71
C GLU A 309 13.04 9.75 -13.87
N THR A 310 13.91 8.92 -14.42
CA THR A 310 14.43 7.68 -13.82
C THR A 310 15.01 7.90 -12.42
N GLY A 311 14.51 7.14 -11.47
CA GLY A 311 15.13 6.97 -10.15
C GLY A 311 14.93 8.10 -9.16
N GLY A 312 14.05 9.03 -9.42
CA GLY A 312 13.83 10.20 -8.58
C GLY A 312 12.40 10.41 -8.16
N ILE A 313 12.25 10.90 -6.96
CA ILE A 313 11.10 11.63 -6.47
C ILE A 313 11.02 12.89 -7.34
N SER A 314 10.15 12.92 -8.32
CA SER A 314 10.14 14.01 -9.30
C SER A 314 8.96 14.95 -9.14
N SER A 315 9.20 16.20 -9.52
CA SER A 315 8.20 17.22 -9.80
C SER A 315 7.54 16.97 -11.17
N GLY A 316 6.81 15.85 -11.31
CA GLY A 316 6.09 15.57 -12.55
C GLY A 316 4.71 16.22 -12.58
N ASP A 317 4.17 16.43 -13.77
CA ASP A 317 2.78 16.83 -13.94
C ASP A 317 1.83 15.79 -13.33
N THR A 318 0.73 16.25 -12.72
CA THR A 318 -0.29 15.34 -12.20
C THR A 318 -0.99 14.62 -13.34
N THR A 319 -1.03 13.30 -13.25
CA THR A 319 -1.82 12.41 -14.09
C THR A 319 -3.14 12.13 -13.41
N TYR A 320 -4.23 12.28 -14.14
CA TYR A 320 -5.59 11.97 -13.71
C TYR A 320 -6.13 10.84 -14.58
N LEU A 321 -6.68 9.79 -13.97
CA LEU A 321 -7.25 8.65 -14.66
C LEU A 321 -8.75 8.50 -14.34
N ASP A 322 -9.51 8.08 -15.34
CA ASP A 322 -10.89 7.60 -15.16
C ASP A 322 -10.92 6.14 -14.68
N MET A 323 -12.12 5.59 -14.44
CA MET A 323 -12.29 4.20 -13.97
C MET A 323 -11.86 3.13 -14.99
N SER A 324 -11.61 3.51 -16.23
CA SER A 324 -11.07 2.62 -17.27
C SER A 324 -9.56 2.77 -17.46
N GLY A 325 -8.89 3.58 -16.63
CA GLY A 325 -7.45 3.86 -16.74
C GLY A 325 -7.08 4.85 -17.84
N ASN A 326 -8.05 5.53 -18.46
CA ASN A 326 -7.75 6.53 -19.47
C ASN A 326 -7.41 7.86 -18.81
N GLN A 327 -6.47 8.59 -19.40
CA GLN A 327 -6.09 9.91 -18.91
C GLN A 327 -7.22 10.93 -19.10
N ILE A 328 -7.53 11.65 -18.03
CA ILE A 328 -8.47 12.76 -18.03
C ILE A 328 -7.68 14.07 -18.26
N SER A 329 -8.09 14.86 -19.24
CA SER A 329 -7.43 16.14 -19.48
C SER A 329 -7.74 17.17 -18.38
N LYS A 330 -6.74 17.96 -17.95
CA LYS A 330 -6.95 19.07 -16.99
C LYS A 330 -8.06 20.03 -17.43
N LYS A 331 -8.27 20.23 -18.73
CA LYS A 331 -9.36 21.06 -19.28
C LYS A 331 -10.76 20.53 -18.99
N SER A 332 -10.92 19.22 -18.89
CA SER A 332 -12.24 18.63 -18.59
C SER A 332 -12.59 18.74 -17.11
N LEU A 333 -11.60 18.84 -16.23
CA LEU A 333 -11.78 18.99 -14.78
C LEU A 333 -12.12 20.43 -14.36
N SER A 334 -11.89 21.40 -15.22
CA SER A 334 -12.15 22.84 -14.94
C SER A 334 -13.58 23.30 -15.32
N LYS A 335 -14.46 22.40 -15.69
CA LYS A 335 -15.89 22.64 -15.98
C LYS A 335 -16.77 22.08 -14.87
#